data_9fb0255cc4b57f31289eb05fdba1e63e
#
_entry.id   9fb0255cc4b57f31289eb05fdba1e63e
#
_cell.length_a   1.000
_cell.length_b   1.000
_cell.length_c   1.000
_cell.angle_alpha   90.00
_cell.angle_beta   90.00
_cell.angle_gamma   90.00
#
_symmetry.space_group_name_H-M   'P 1'
#
loop_
_entity.id
_entity.type
_entity.pdbx_description
1 polymer ?
#
loop_
_entity_poly.entity_id
_entity_poly.type
_entity_poly.pdbx_seq_one_letter_code
_entity_poly.pdbx_strand_id
1 'polypeptide(L)'
;MKSLETAEETPVLILRPSTGFLRLDLKALWEYRELLYFLVWRDIKVRYKQTALGAAWAVLQPVATMVVFSIFFGRLAKVPSDGVPYPIFAYVALLPWQLFAFALSESSNSLVASQNLITKVYFPRLVIPISSVLAGLVDFAIAFVILLAMMLYYGIVPTAAMALLPLFLLFAVATALSVGLWLSALNVKYRDVRYTIPFLTQFWMFATPVAYPSSLVPEKWRALYGLNPMAGVVEGFRWALLGKSHAPGPLLGVSVAAVVVLLIGGLRYFRKTESTFADVV
;
A
#
# COMPACT_ATOMS: atom_id res chain seq x y z
N MET A 1 25.33 -36.95 50.20
CA MET A 1 24.25 -36.12 49.64
C MET A 1 24.76 -35.55 48.34
N LYS A 2 24.35 -36.12 47.20
CA LYS A 2 24.68 -35.64 45.87
C LYS A 2 23.60 -34.66 45.45
N SER A 3 23.96 -33.38 45.33
CA SER A 3 23.12 -32.35 44.68
C SER A 3 23.07 -32.67 43.19
N LEU A 4 21.90 -33.08 42.71
CA LEU A 4 21.60 -33.14 41.28
C LEU A 4 21.44 -31.71 40.81
N GLU A 5 22.47 -31.17 40.14
CA GLU A 5 22.30 -29.99 39.30
C GLU A 5 21.37 -30.36 38.16
N THR A 6 20.15 -29.80 38.20
CA THR A 6 19.29 -29.78 37.04
C THR A 6 19.92 -28.89 35.98
N ALA A 7 20.53 -29.50 34.97
CA ALA A 7 20.95 -28.78 33.77
C ALA A 7 19.71 -28.07 33.18
N GLU A 8 19.66 -26.75 33.26
CA GLU A 8 18.73 -25.95 32.49
C GLU A 8 18.95 -26.26 31.00
N GLU A 9 17.99 -26.94 30.40
CA GLU A 9 17.99 -27.15 28.94
C GLU A 9 17.94 -25.78 28.27
N THR A 10 19.10 -25.34 27.79
CA THR A 10 19.17 -24.14 26.94
C THR A 10 18.30 -24.37 25.71
N PRO A 11 17.33 -23.47 25.40
CA PRO A 11 16.46 -23.64 24.26
C PRO A 11 17.31 -23.65 22.97
N VAL A 12 17.39 -24.83 22.35
CA VAL A 12 18.09 -25.00 21.07
C VAL A 12 17.19 -24.53 19.95
N LEU A 13 17.51 -23.38 19.36
CA LEU A 13 16.86 -22.87 18.17
C LEU A 13 17.39 -23.61 16.93
N ILE A 14 16.65 -24.56 16.40
CA ILE A 14 17.01 -25.30 15.19
C ILE A 14 16.57 -24.49 13.97
N LEU A 15 17.46 -23.78 13.33
CA LEU A 15 17.25 -23.11 12.07
C LEU A 15 17.23 -24.14 10.93
N ARG A 16 16.05 -24.52 10.46
CA ARG A 16 15.92 -25.38 9.27
C ARG A 16 15.53 -24.49 8.07
N PRO A 17 16.21 -24.66 6.91
CA PRO A 17 15.76 -23.97 5.70
C PRO A 17 14.33 -24.40 5.38
N SER A 18 13.44 -23.43 5.12
CA SER A 18 12.04 -23.73 4.81
C SER A 18 11.94 -24.36 3.42
N THR A 19 11.63 -25.64 3.34
CA THR A 19 11.54 -26.43 2.10
C THR A 19 10.19 -26.32 1.38
N GLY A 20 9.48 -25.21 1.48
CA GLY A 20 8.17 -25.04 0.86
C GLY A 20 8.06 -23.77 0.01
N PHE A 21 8.03 -23.89 -1.31
CA PHE A 21 7.89 -22.79 -2.29
C PHE A 21 6.61 -21.92 -2.14
N LEU A 22 5.61 -22.35 -1.37
CA LEU A 22 4.29 -21.71 -1.24
C LEU A 22 3.85 -21.46 0.21
N ARG A 23 4.59 -21.91 1.21
CA ARG A 23 4.20 -21.63 2.58
C ARG A 23 4.59 -20.19 2.92
N LEU A 24 3.62 -19.27 2.75
CA LEU A 24 3.55 -18.11 3.63
C LEU A 24 3.63 -18.68 5.03
N ASP A 25 4.80 -18.59 5.63
CA ASP A 25 4.94 -18.99 7.01
C ASP A 25 4.31 -17.89 7.89
N LEU A 26 2.95 -17.84 7.81
CA LEU A 26 2.14 -16.93 8.60
C LEU A 26 2.41 -17.13 10.10
N LYS A 27 2.81 -18.36 10.47
CA LYS A 27 3.18 -18.67 11.83
C LYS A 27 4.49 -17.95 12.19
N ALA A 28 5.51 -18.01 11.32
CA ALA A 28 6.75 -17.26 11.53
C ALA A 28 6.49 -15.74 11.57
N LEU A 29 5.67 -15.19 10.67
CA LEU A 29 5.29 -13.77 10.72
C LEU A 29 4.59 -13.41 12.02
N TRP A 30 3.75 -14.29 12.54
CA TRP A 30 3.07 -14.09 13.83
C TRP A 30 4.03 -14.19 15.03
N GLU A 31 5.00 -15.10 14.98
CA GLU A 31 6.06 -15.20 15.99
C GLU A 31 6.92 -13.92 16.03
N TYR A 32 7.17 -13.29 14.88
CA TYR A 32 7.93 -12.04 14.77
C TYR A 32 7.03 -10.77 14.79
N ARG A 33 5.77 -10.82 15.28
CA ARG A 33 4.87 -9.66 15.35
C ARG A 33 5.41 -8.49 16.18
N GLU A 34 6.21 -8.78 17.21
CA GLU A 34 6.84 -7.73 18.02
C GLU A 34 7.91 -6.96 17.22
N LEU A 35 8.70 -7.68 16.43
CA LEU A 35 9.65 -7.05 15.50
C LEU A 35 8.90 -6.22 14.44
N LEU A 36 7.81 -6.76 13.88
CA LEU A 36 6.97 -6.04 12.94
C LEU A 36 6.45 -4.73 13.56
N TYR A 37 5.89 -4.79 14.76
CA TYR A 37 5.42 -3.60 15.48
C TYR A 37 6.54 -2.59 15.70
N PHE A 38 7.72 -3.06 16.14
CA PHE A 38 8.87 -2.19 16.37
C PHE A 38 9.35 -1.50 15.09
N LEU A 39 9.40 -2.21 13.96
CA LEU A 39 9.79 -1.65 12.66
C LEU A 39 8.77 -0.61 12.18
N VAL A 40 7.46 -0.90 12.27
CA VAL A 40 6.40 0.07 11.94
C VAL A 40 6.55 1.33 12.79
N TRP A 41 6.74 1.17 14.10
CA TRP A 41 6.91 2.29 15.03
C TRP A 41 8.18 3.10 14.74
N ARG A 42 9.28 2.43 14.41
CA ARG A 42 10.53 3.06 13.97
C ARG A 42 10.29 3.93 12.73
N ASP A 43 9.65 3.37 11.70
CA ASP A 43 9.42 4.05 10.43
C ASP A 43 8.52 5.28 10.60
N ILE A 44 7.48 5.18 11.44
CA ILE A 44 6.64 6.31 11.84
C ILE A 44 7.47 7.36 12.58
N LYS A 45 8.26 6.97 13.60
CA LYS A 45 9.09 7.90 14.36
C LYS A 45 10.11 8.64 13.49
N VAL A 46 10.82 7.91 12.61
CA VAL A 46 11.83 8.50 11.72
C VAL A 46 11.18 9.56 10.83
N ARG A 47 9.97 9.30 10.33
CA ARG A 47 9.25 10.23 9.47
C ARG A 47 8.85 11.53 10.18
N TYR A 48 8.40 11.45 11.44
CA TYR A 48 7.82 12.61 12.12
C TYR A 48 8.78 13.34 13.07
N LYS A 49 9.82 12.67 13.59
CA LYS A 49 10.65 13.19 14.69
C LYS A 49 11.53 14.38 14.33
N GLN A 50 11.96 14.52 13.07
CA GLN A 50 12.95 15.54 12.65
C GLN A 50 12.43 16.44 11.53
N THR A 51 11.13 16.58 11.39
CA THR A 51 10.53 17.42 10.37
C THR A 51 9.85 18.65 10.99
N ALA A 52 10.08 19.83 10.41
CA ALA A 52 9.50 21.09 10.90
C ALA A 52 7.96 21.09 10.81
N LEU A 53 7.39 20.43 9.79
CA LEU A 53 5.94 20.33 9.58
C LEU A 53 5.35 18.99 10.08
N GLY A 54 6.18 17.98 10.38
CA GLY A 54 5.74 16.70 10.93
C GLY A 54 4.55 16.09 10.18
N ALA A 55 3.52 15.76 10.94
CA ALA A 55 2.29 15.17 10.42
C ALA A 55 1.50 16.09 9.46
N ALA A 56 1.80 17.41 9.42
CA ALA A 56 1.12 18.32 8.50
C ALA A 56 1.36 17.94 7.02
N TRP A 57 2.50 17.30 6.68
CA TRP A 57 2.75 16.82 5.33
C TRP A 57 1.74 15.75 4.88
N ALA A 58 1.24 14.92 5.79
CA ALA A 58 0.21 13.93 5.49
C ALA A 58 -1.12 14.58 5.04
N VAL A 59 -1.34 15.85 5.41
CA VAL A 59 -2.50 16.65 5.01
C VAL A 59 -2.17 17.57 3.83
N LEU A 60 -1.05 18.27 3.88
CA LEU A 60 -0.69 19.28 2.89
C LEU A 60 -0.54 18.69 1.49
N GLN A 61 0.08 17.52 1.37
CA GLN A 61 0.31 16.89 0.06
C GLN A 61 -1.00 16.51 -0.65
N PRO A 62 -1.96 15.76 -0.03
CA PRO A 62 -3.23 15.46 -0.67
C PRO A 62 -4.09 16.69 -0.93
N VAL A 63 -4.09 17.67 -0.01
CA VAL A 63 -4.85 18.91 -0.18
C VAL A 63 -4.28 19.75 -1.33
N ALA A 64 -2.96 19.95 -1.40
CA ALA A 64 -2.33 20.68 -2.49
C ALA A 64 -2.61 20.00 -3.85
N THR A 65 -2.49 18.68 -3.92
CA THR A 65 -2.80 17.92 -5.15
C THR A 65 -4.28 18.07 -5.53
N MET A 66 -5.20 18.00 -4.55
CA MET A 66 -6.62 18.22 -4.76
C MET A 66 -6.89 19.63 -5.32
N VAL A 67 -6.24 20.66 -4.76
CA VAL A 67 -6.39 22.06 -5.25
C VAL A 67 -5.92 22.18 -6.69
N VAL A 68 -4.73 21.64 -7.00
CA VAL A 68 -4.20 21.62 -8.38
C VAL A 68 -5.16 20.89 -9.32
N PHE A 69 -5.65 19.70 -8.95
CA PHE A 69 -6.60 18.93 -9.76
C PHE A 69 -7.91 19.68 -9.94
N SER A 70 -8.40 20.36 -8.93
CA SER A 70 -9.65 21.13 -8.99
C SER A 70 -9.53 22.33 -9.94
N ILE A 71 -8.37 22.97 -9.99
CA ILE A 71 -8.12 24.07 -10.92
C ILE A 71 -7.99 23.56 -12.36
N PHE A 72 -7.09 22.61 -12.59
CA PHE A 72 -6.76 22.17 -13.94
C PHE A 72 -7.85 21.27 -14.55
N PHE A 73 -8.28 20.23 -13.85
CA PHE A 73 -9.27 19.29 -14.37
C PHE A 73 -10.71 19.77 -14.12
N GLY A 74 -11.00 20.32 -12.93
CA GLY A 74 -12.34 20.74 -12.56
C GLY A 74 -12.76 22.03 -13.28
N ARG A 75 -11.96 23.10 -13.22
CA ARG A 75 -12.32 24.42 -13.76
C ARG A 75 -11.90 24.63 -15.21
N LEU A 76 -10.63 24.34 -15.54
CA LEU A 76 -10.09 24.60 -16.87
C LEU A 76 -10.53 23.54 -17.90
N ALA A 77 -10.29 22.26 -17.61
CA ALA A 77 -10.63 21.16 -18.51
C ALA A 77 -12.11 20.74 -18.41
N LYS A 78 -12.85 21.20 -17.37
CA LYS A 78 -14.27 20.89 -17.13
C LYS A 78 -14.57 19.40 -17.15
N VAL A 79 -13.67 18.60 -16.58
CA VAL A 79 -13.86 17.14 -16.45
C VAL A 79 -15.08 16.88 -15.56
N PRO A 80 -16.02 16.01 -15.95
CA PRO A 80 -17.19 15.70 -15.14
C PRO A 80 -16.77 15.01 -13.83
N SER A 81 -17.61 15.21 -12.79
CA SER A 81 -17.42 14.65 -11.44
C SER A 81 -18.66 13.94 -10.92
N ASP A 82 -19.48 13.38 -11.83
CA ASP A 82 -20.71 12.62 -11.54
C ASP A 82 -21.68 13.37 -10.60
N GLY A 83 -21.76 14.71 -10.75
CA GLY A 83 -22.67 15.57 -9.98
C GLY A 83 -22.24 15.80 -8.52
N VAL A 84 -20.97 15.60 -8.20
CA VAL A 84 -20.34 15.92 -6.90
C VAL A 84 -19.38 17.10 -7.09
N PRO A 85 -19.18 17.99 -6.10
CA PRO A 85 -18.14 19.01 -6.17
C PRO A 85 -16.78 18.42 -6.46
N TYR A 86 -16.07 18.93 -7.47
CA TYR A 86 -14.81 18.35 -7.94
C TYR A 86 -13.74 18.19 -6.86
N PRO A 87 -13.55 19.12 -5.89
CA PRO A 87 -12.54 18.96 -4.85
C PRO A 87 -12.70 17.68 -4.03
N ILE A 88 -13.92 17.39 -3.55
CA ILE A 88 -14.15 16.17 -2.77
C ILE A 88 -14.11 14.92 -3.64
N PHE A 89 -14.59 15.00 -4.90
CA PHE A 89 -14.47 13.91 -5.87
C PHE A 89 -13.01 13.50 -6.09
N ALA A 90 -12.12 14.47 -6.27
CA ALA A 90 -10.69 14.22 -6.44
C ALA A 90 -10.04 13.73 -5.14
N TYR A 91 -10.38 14.33 -3.98
CA TYR A 91 -9.79 13.99 -2.70
C TYR A 91 -10.08 12.55 -2.28
N VAL A 92 -11.33 12.08 -2.47
CA VAL A 92 -11.73 10.68 -2.20
C VAL A 92 -10.88 9.68 -2.99
N ALA A 93 -10.52 10.02 -4.23
CA ALA A 93 -9.67 9.16 -5.06
C ALA A 93 -8.19 9.28 -4.72
N LEU A 94 -7.74 10.49 -4.35
CA LEU A 94 -6.33 10.74 -3.97
C LEU A 94 -5.92 10.01 -2.70
N LEU A 95 -6.81 9.82 -1.74
CA LEU A 95 -6.51 9.15 -0.49
C LEU A 95 -5.95 7.72 -0.68
N PRO A 96 -6.72 6.78 -1.25
CA PRO A 96 -6.22 5.43 -1.46
C PRO A 96 -5.07 5.39 -2.47
N TRP A 97 -5.05 6.32 -3.43
CA TRP A 97 -3.96 6.44 -4.38
C TRP A 97 -2.63 6.79 -3.70
N GLN A 98 -2.62 7.79 -2.82
CA GLN A 98 -1.40 8.22 -2.12
C GLN A 98 -0.89 7.16 -1.16
N LEU A 99 -1.80 6.45 -0.47
CA LEU A 99 -1.41 5.28 0.33
C LEU A 99 -0.73 4.23 -0.55
N PHE A 100 -1.32 3.89 -1.69
CA PHE A 100 -0.74 2.93 -2.62
C PHE A 100 0.63 3.36 -3.14
N ALA A 101 0.75 4.60 -3.63
CA ALA A 101 1.99 5.14 -4.17
C ALA A 101 3.11 5.17 -3.13
N PHE A 102 2.78 5.59 -1.90
CA PHE A 102 3.67 5.56 -0.77
C PHE A 102 4.09 4.13 -0.41
N ALA A 103 3.13 3.24 -0.20
CA ALA A 103 3.36 1.86 0.18
C ALA A 103 4.20 1.11 -0.87
N LEU A 104 3.95 1.35 -2.16
CA LEU A 104 4.73 0.80 -3.25
C LEU A 104 6.18 1.30 -3.23
N SER A 105 6.38 2.60 -3.08
CA SER A 105 7.71 3.21 -3.02
C SER A 105 8.52 2.70 -1.84
N GLU A 106 7.94 2.77 -0.64
CA GLU A 106 8.63 2.35 0.60
C GLU A 106 8.92 0.86 0.62
N SER A 107 7.95 0.00 0.28
CA SER A 107 8.17 -1.44 0.24
C SER A 107 9.25 -1.83 -0.77
N SER A 108 9.29 -1.17 -1.93
CA SER A 108 10.28 -1.43 -2.99
C SER A 108 11.71 -1.04 -2.57
N ASN A 109 11.87 -0.02 -1.72
CA ASN A 109 13.17 0.45 -1.23
C ASN A 109 13.56 -0.18 0.11
N SER A 110 12.63 -0.86 0.79
CA SER A 110 12.75 -1.28 2.19
C SER A 110 13.93 -2.21 2.48
N LEU A 111 14.22 -3.17 1.60
CA LEU A 111 15.33 -4.12 1.78
C LEU A 111 16.68 -3.41 1.71
N VAL A 112 16.88 -2.55 0.70
CA VAL A 112 18.12 -1.78 0.54
C VAL A 112 18.31 -0.81 1.71
N ALA A 113 17.24 -0.15 2.16
CA ALA A 113 17.27 0.74 3.32
C ALA A 113 17.57 0.01 4.65
N SER A 114 17.25 -1.29 4.73
CA SER A 114 17.43 -2.11 5.93
C SER A 114 18.62 -3.08 5.84
N GLN A 115 19.60 -2.84 4.95
CA GLN A 115 20.75 -3.72 4.72
C GLN A 115 21.49 -4.12 6.01
N ASN A 116 21.74 -3.16 6.91
CA ASN A 116 22.42 -3.43 8.18
C ASN A 116 21.64 -4.41 9.09
N LEU A 117 20.33 -4.42 9.00
CA LEU A 117 19.50 -5.33 9.76
C LEU A 117 19.51 -6.73 9.14
N ILE A 118 19.43 -6.81 7.81
CA ILE A 118 19.41 -8.06 7.04
C ILE A 118 20.72 -8.84 7.19
N THR A 119 21.86 -8.14 7.27
CA THR A 119 23.19 -8.77 7.37
C THR A 119 23.55 -9.20 8.77
N LYS A 120 22.95 -8.62 9.82
CA LYS A 120 23.36 -8.83 11.22
C LYS A 120 22.38 -9.69 12.03
N VAL A 121 21.12 -9.78 11.63
CA VAL A 121 20.07 -10.45 12.41
C VAL A 121 19.28 -11.40 11.51
N TYR A 122 19.02 -12.59 12.03
CA TYR A 122 18.19 -13.58 11.35
C TYR A 122 16.71 -13.38 11.72
N PHE A 123 15.87 -13.12 10.73
CA PHE A 123 14.41 -13.03 10.84
C PHE A 123 13.75 -13.18 9.45
N PRO A 124 12.43 -13.45 9.35
CA PRO A 124 11.73 -13.52 8.07
C PRO A 124 11.77 -12.16 7.35
N ARG A 125 12.45 -12.07 6.23
CA ARG A 125 12.72 -10.79 5.55
C ARG A 125 11.47 -10.10 5.01
N LEU A 126 10.37 -10.84 4.85
CA LEU A 126 9.04 -10.30 4.51
C LEU A 126 8.53 -9.28 5.53
N VAL A 127 8.98 -9.33 6.79
CA VAL A 127 8.61 -8.36 7.83
C VAL A 127 8.97 -6.93 7.42
N ILE A 128 10.09 -6.74 6.69
CA ILE A 128 10.58 -5.42 6.28
C ILE A 128 9.62 -4.71 5.30
N PRO A 129 9.28 -5.27 4.11
CA PRO A 129 8.35 -4.60 3.20
C PRO A 129 6.93 -4.48 3.78
N ILE A 130 6.50 -5.42 4.62
CA ILE A 130 5.20 -5.32 5.29
C ILE A 130 5.19 -4.15 6.28
N SER A 131 6.24 -3.98 7.10
CA SER A 131 6.30 -2.86 8.05
C SER A 131 6.26 -1.50 7.36
N SER A 132 6.98 -1.36 6.24
CA SER A 132 7.00 -0.12 5.45
C SER A 132 5.63 0.25 4.90
N VAL A 133 4.85 -0.73 4.43
CA VAL A 133 3.47 -0.50 3.97
C VAL A 133 2.55 -0.10 5.12
N LEU A 134 2.63 -0.79 6.26
CA LEU A 134 1.79 -0.52 7.42
C LEU A 134 2.04 0.88 8.01
N ALA A 135 3.27 1.38 7.94
CA ALA A 135 3.59 2.74 8.39
C ALA A 135 2.79 3.82 7.61
N GLY A 136 2.45 3.57 6.35
CA GLY A 136 1.64 4.49 5.52
C GLY A 136 0.18 4.61 5.96
N LEU A 137 -0.34 3.65 6.72
CA LEU A 137 -1.72 3.71 7.22
C LEU A 137 -1.94 4.86 8.21
N VAL A 138 -0.88 5.33 8.86
CA VAL A 138 -0.96 6.50 9.78
C VAL A 138 -1.21 7.77 8.98
N ASP A 139 -0.49 7.99 7.87
CA ASP A 139 -0.71 9.14 6.98
C ASP A 139 -2.11 9.10 6.37
N PHE A 140 -2.53 7.90 5.94
CA PHE A 140 -3.88 7.70 5.44
C PHE A 140 -4.94 8.05 6.49
N ALA A 141 -4.78 7.60 7.74
CA ALA A 141 -5.74 7.90 8.81
C ALA A 141 -5.84 9.42 9.09
N ILE A 142 -4.72 10.13 9.11
CA ILE A 142 -4.68 11.58 9.28
C ILE A 142 -5.42 12.27 8.11
N ALA A 143 -5.11 11.91 6.88
CA ALA A 143 -5.75 12.47 5.69
C ALA A 143 -7.25 12.09 5.59
N PHE A 144 -7.63 10.93 6.10
CA PHE A 144 -9.04 10.49 6.15
C PHE A 144 -9.88 11.36 7.09
N VAL A 145 -9.32 11.88 8.19
CA VAL A 145 -10.02 12.84 9.06
C VAL A 145 -10.38 14.11 8.29
N ILE A 146 -9.48 14.59 7.43
CA ILE A 146 -9.77 15.75 6.57
C ILE A 146 -10.89 15.44 5.57
N LEU A 147 -10.91 14.22 5.02
CA LEU A 147 -12.00 13.79 4.15
C LEU A 147 -13.36 13.84 4.87
N LEU A 148 -13.42 13.35 6.12
CA LEU A 148 -14.66 13.41 6.91
C LEU A 148 -15.10 14.88 7.15
N ALA A 149 -14.16 15.76 7.45
CA ALA A 149 -14.45 17.20 7.57
C ALA A 149 -14.97 17.81 6.26
N MET A 150 -14.39 17.41 5.11
CA MET A 150 -14.89 17.83 3.79
C MET A 150 -16.30 17.29 3.52
N MET A 151 -16.58 16.04 3.87
CA MET A 151 -17.94 15.47 3.70
C MET A 151 -18.97 16.26 4.50
N LEU A 152 -18.64 16.63 5.74
CA LEU A 152 -19.51 17.49 6.57
C LEU A 152 -19.72 18.87 5.91
N TYR A 153 -18.65 19.49 5.42
CA TYR A 153 -18.71 20.80 4.76
C TYR A 153 -19.60 20.78 3.51
N TYR A 154 -19.54 19.72 2.69
CA TYR A 154 -20.33 19.57 1.48
C TYR A 154 -21.72 18.94 1.73
N GLY A 155 -22.09 18.63 2.98
CA GLY A 155 -23.37 18.02 3.32
C GLY A 155 -23.53 16.59 2.76
N ILE A 156 -22.44 15.86 2.55
CA ILE A 156 -22.47 14.50 2.03
C ILE A 156 -22.58 13.54 3.20
N VAL A 157 -23.71 12.82 3.27
CA VAL A 157 -23.95 11.82 4.30
C VAL A 157 -23.33 10.48 3.85
N PRO A 158 -22.50 9.86 4.68
CA PRO A 158 -21.93 8.53 4.39
C PRO A 158 -23.03 7.49 4.16
N THR A 159 -22.84 6.64 3.17
CA THR A 159 -23.74 5.51 2.90
C THR A 159 -23.42 4.31 3.79
N ALA A 160 -24.33 3.33 3.90
CA ALA A 160 -24.03 2.07 4.59
C ALA A 160 -22.83 1.32 3.98
N ALA A 161 -22.54 1.57 2.70
CA ALA A 161 -21.36 1.03 2.01
C ALA A 161 -20.02 1.50 2.60
N MET A 162 -20.00 2.57 3.42
CA MET A 162 -18.81 3.00 4.15
C MET A 162 -18.24 1.88 5.05
N ALA A 163 -19.07 0.96 5.52
CA ALA A 163 -18.61 -0.22 6.26
C ALA A 163 -17.66 -1.14 5.45
N LEU A 164 -17.65 -1.01 4.12
CA LEU A 164 -16.76 -1.77 3.22
C LEU A 164 -15.43 -1.07 2.94
N LEU A 165 -15.23 0.16 3.41
CA LEU A 165 -13.96 0.88 3.23
C LEU A 165 -12.73 0.10 3.74
N PRO A 166 -12.77 -0.60 4.89
CA PRO A 166 -11.64 -1.41 5.33
C PRO A 166 -11.25 -2.50 4.32
N LEU A 167 -12.23 -3.06 3.59
CA LEU A 167 -11.99 -4.06 2.55
C LEU A 167 -11.26 -3.43 1.35
N PHE A 168 -11.70 -2.26 0.88
CA PHE A 168 -11.01 -1.54 -0.19
C PHE A 168 -9.62 -1.05 0.23
N LEU A 169 -9.47 -0.65 1.50
CA LEU A 169 -8.17 -0.28 2.07
C LEU A 169 -7.22 -1.49 2.09
N LEU A 170 -7.70 -2.64 2.55
CA LEU A 170 -6.93 -3.89 2.51
C LEU A 170 -6.55 -4.26 1.07
N PHE A 171 -7.45 -4.04 0.11
CA PHE A 171 -7.20 -4.29 -1.30
C PHE A 171 -6.13 -3.35 -1.87
N ALA A 172 -6.11 -2.07 -1.49
CA ALA A 172 -5.04 -1.12 -1.84
C ALA A 172 -3.68 -1.57 -1.28
N VAL A 173 -3.65 -1.96 0.00
CA VAL A 173 -2.45 -2.48 0.66
C VAL A 173 -1.96 -3.77 -0.01
N ALA A 174 -2.85 -4.71 -0.31
CA ALA A 174 -2.51 -5.95 -1.00
C ALA A 174 -1.96 -5.67 -2.42
N THR A 175 -2.54 -4.69 -3.12
CA THR A 175 -2.04 -4.24 -4.43
C THR A 175 -0.61 -3.68 -4.32
N ALA A 176 -0.36 -2.80 -3.34
CA ALA A 176 0.97 -2.25 -3.12
C ALA A 176 2.00 -3.32 -2.76
N LEU A 177 1.65 -4.26 -1.85
CA LEU A 177 2.52 -5.37 -1.49
C LEU A 177 2.77 -6.31 -2.66
N SER A 178 1.75 -6.62 -3.48
CA SER A 178 1.89 -7.54 -4.61
C SER A 178 2.96 -7.08 -5.60
N VAL A 179 3.00 -5.79 -5.92
CA VAL A 179 4.01 -5.21 -6.83
C VAL A 179 5.28 -4.86 -6.08
N GLY A 180 5.17 -4.34 -4.84
CA GLY A 180 6.28 -3.95 -4.00
C GLY A 180 7.24 -5.11 -3.69
N LEU A 181 6.75 -6.33 -3.52
CA LEU A 181 7.57 -7.52 -3.32
C LEU A 181 8.43 -7.86 -4.54
N TRP A 182 7.89 -7.72 -5.75
CA TRP A 182 8.67 -7.86 -6.97
C TRP A 182 9.76 -6.81 -7.05
N LEU A 183 9.38 -5.55 -6.87
CA LEU A 183 10.30 -4.42 -7.00
C LEU A 183 11.34 -4.41 -5.88
N SER A 184 11.00 -4.80 -4.65
CA SER A 184 11.99 -4.88 -3.56
C SER A 184 13.08 -5.91 -3.82
N ALA A 185 12.68 -7.09 -4.29
CA ALA A 185 13.64 -8.15 -4.65
C ALA A 185 14.49 -7.78 -5.89
N LEU A 186 13.89 -7.09 -6.87
CA LEU A 186 14.62 -6.58 -8.03
C LEU A 186 15.58 -5.44 -7.66
N ASN A 187 15.18 -4.55 -6.73
CA ASN A 187 15.98 -3.40 -6.30
C ASN A 187 17.26 -3.81 -5.56
N VAL A 188 17.24 -4.96 -4.87
CA VAL A 188 18.46 -5.54 -4.28
C VAL A 188 19.45 -5.93 -5.37
N LYS A 189 18.97 -6.48 -6.48
CA LYS A 189 19.81 -6.95 -7.58
C LYS A 189 20.21 -5.85 -8.57
N TYR A 190 19.28 -4.92 -8.83
CA TYR A 190 19.43 -3.86 -9.83
C TYR A 190 19.10 -2.50 -9.22
N ARG A 191 20.11 -1.68 -8.98
CA ARG A 191 19.97 -0.38 -8.27
C ARG A 191 19.16 0.66 -9.03
N ASP A 192 19.01 0.54 -10.34
CA ASP A 192 18.19 1.43 -11.19
C ASP A 192 16.70 1.24 -11.01
N VAL A 193 16.25 0.13 -10.44
CA VAL A 193 14.83 -0.09 -10.11
C VAL A 193 14.29 1.05 -9.25
N ARG A 194 15.09 1.54 -8.32
CA ARG A 194 14.77 2.69 -7.45
C ARG A 194 14.35 3.94 -8.22
N TYR A 195 14.95 4.21 -9.37
CA TYR A 195 14.62 5.37 -10.20
C TYR A 195 13.38 5.14 -11.06
N THR A 196 13.06 3.88 -11.35
CA THR A 196 11.88 3.52 -12.13
C THR A 196 10.58 3.66 -11.31
N ILE A 197 10.64 3.48 -9.98
CA ILE A 197 9.47 3.50 -9.10
C ILE A 197 8.68 4.82 -9.18
N PRO A 198 9.28 6.02 -9.04
CA PRO A 198 8.54 7.28 -9.15
C PRO A 198 7.88 7.47 -10.50
N PHE A 199 8.56 7.09 -11.59
CA PHE A 199 8.00 7.13 -12.94
C PHE A 199 6.81 6.18 -13.08
N LEU A 200 6.94 4.94 -12.60
CA LEU A 200 5.87 3.94 -12.62
C LEU A 200 4.63 4.44 -11.85
N THR A 201 4.81 4.96 -10.65
CA THR A 201 3.70 5.48 -9.84
C THR A 201 3.03 6.67 -10.49
N GLN A 202 3.80 7.61 -11.06
CA GLN A 202 3.24 8.76 -11.74
C GLN A 202 2.45 8.36 -12.99
N PHE A 203 2.98 7.49 -13.83
CA PHE A 203 2.28 6.96 -14.99
C PHE A 203 1.01 6.21 -14.59
N TRP A 204 1.11 5.36 -13.57
CA TRP A 204 -0.03 4.57 -13.08
C TRP A 204 -1.15 5.43 -12.51
N MET A 205 -0.82 6.60 -11.93
CA MET A 205 -1.82 7.57 -11.46
C MET A 205 -2.74 8.04 -12.60
N PHE A 206 -2.18 8.32 -13.77
CA PHE A 206 -2.98 8.73 -14.93
C PHE A 206 -3.79 7.57 -15.55
N ALA A 207 -3.27 6.34 -15.42
CA ALA A 207 -4.01 5.14 -15.81
C ALA A 207 -5.12 4.74 -14.82
N THR A 208 -5.18 5.39 -13.64
CA THR A 208 -6.18 5.18 -12.61
C THR A 208 -7.17 6.34 -12.62
N PRO A 209 -8.49 6.12 -12.38
CA PRO A 209 -9.52 7.18 -12.44
C PRO A 209 -9.45 8.12 -11.23
N VAL A 210 -8.27 8.73 -10.99
CA VAL A 210 -8.09 9.67 -9.88
C VAL A 210 -8.65 11.05 -10.26
N ALA A 211 -8.27 11.57 -11.42
CA ALA A 211 -8.65 12.89 -11.89
C ALA A 211 -9.95 12.92 -12.72
N TYR A 212 -10.46 11.76 -13.12
CA TYR A 212 -11.65 11.62 -13.97
C TYR A 212 -12.53 10.46 -13.49
N PRO A 213 -13.83 10.45 -13.80
CA PRO A 213 -14.69 9.32 -13.46
C PRO A 213 -14.51 8.18 -14.47
N SER A 214 -14.69 6.95 -14.01
CA SER A 214 -14.62 5.76 -14.88
C SER A 214 -15.72 5.70 -15.94
N SER A 215 -16.78 6.48 -15.75
CA SER A 215 -17.87 6.64 -16.74
C SER A 215 -17.38 7.15 -18.10
N LEU A 216 -16.25 7.86 -18.13
CA LEU A 216 -15.60 8.31 -19.37
C LEU A 216 -14.91 7.19 -20.16
N VAL A 217 -14.66 6.03 -19.52
CA VAL A 217 -13.99 4.90 -20.19
C VAL A 217 -14.98 4.16 -21.08
N PRO A 218 -14.75 4.07 -22.41
CA PRO A 218 -15.62 3.34 -23.32
C PRO A 218 -15.78 1.87 -22.91
N GLU A 219 -16.97 1.31 -23.12
CA GLU A 219 -17.30 -0.07 -22.68
C GLU A 219 -16.33 -1.13 -23.18
N LYS A 220 -15.87 -0.98 -24.43
CA LYS A 220 -14.87 -1.90 -25.02
C LYS A 220 -13.53 -1.97 -24.26
N TRP A 221 -13.18 -0.93 -23.50
CA TRP A 221 -11.94 -0.87 -22.72
C TRP A 221 -12.12 -1.16 -21.24
N ARG A 222 -13.37 -1.30 -20.76
CA ARG A 222 -13.67 -1.53 -19.34
C ARG A 222 -13.01 -2.82 -18.81
N ALA A 223 -13.00 -3.89 -19.62
CA ALA A 223 -12.36 -5.14 -19.20
C ALA A 223 -10.85 -4.98 -18.99
N LEU A 224 -10.17 -4.27 -19.91
CA LEU A 224 -8.75 -3.95 -19.76
C LEU A 224 -8.50 -3.02 -18.58
N TYR A 225 -9.41 -2.08 -18.36
CA TYR A 225 -9.37 -1.16 -17.23
C TYR A 225 -9.52 -1.88 -15.88
N GLY A 226 -10.28 -2.98 -15.83
CA GLY A 226 -10.41 -3.86 -14.68
C GLY A 226 -9.10 -4.59 -14.31
N LEU A 227 -8.12 -4.70 -15.23
CA LEU A 227 -6.78 -5.20 -14.89
C LEU A 227 -5.98 -4.25 -14.00
N ASN A 228 -6.38 -2.97 -13.93
CA ASN A 228 -5.80 -2.02 -12.99
C ASN A 228 -6.49 -2.14 -11.62
N PRO A 229 -5.86 -2.76 -10.60
CA PRO A 229 -6.52 -2.97 -9.32
C PRO A 229 -6.88 -1.65 -8.62
N MET A 230 -6.07 -0.61 -8.82
CA MET A 230 -6.31 0.68 -8.20
C MET A 230 -7.53 1.40 -8.77
N ALA A 231 -7.97 1.06 -9.99
CA ALA A 231 -9.24 1.55 -10.51
C ALA A 231 -10.40 1.04 -9.67
N GLY A 232 -10.43 -0.25 -9.36
CA GLY A 232 -11.45 -0.85 -8.48
C GLY A 232 -11.43 -0.29 -7.05
N VAL A 233 -10.25 0.00 -6.50
CA VAL A 233 -10.12 0.64 -5.18
C VAL A 233 -10.70 2.04 -5.19
N VAL A 234 -10.31 2.89 -6.15
CA VAL A 234 -10.77 4.28 -6.25
C VAL A 234 -12.28 4.35 -6.46
N GLU A 235 -12.84 3.52 -7.33
CA GLU A 235 -14.28 3.42 -7.54
C GLU A 235 -15.02 2.94 -6.29
N GLY A 236 -14.45 1.94 -5.60
CA GLY A 236 -14.99 1.45 -4.34
C GLY A 236 -15.07 2.54 -3.27
N PHE A 237 -14.02 3.37 -3.16
CA PHE A 237 -14.01 4.52 -2.25
C PHE A 237 -15.06 5.57 -2.63
N ARG A 238 -15.19 5.92 -3.92
CA ARG A 238 -16.22 6.86 -4.40
C ARG A 238 -17.62 6.34 -4.15
N TRP A 239 -17.86 5.08 -4.48
CA TRP A 239 -19.16 4.46 -4.23
C TRP A 239 -19.52 4.44 -2.75
N ALA A 240 -18.59 4.02 -1.90
CA ALA A 240 -18.83 3.89 -0.47
C ALA A 240 -19.06 5.22 0.24
N LEU A 241 -18.36 6.30 -0.19
CA LEU A 241 -18.39 7.60 0.48
C LEU A 241 -19.33 8.60 -0.17
N LEU A 242 -19.38 8.65 -1.50
CA LEU A 242 -20.16 9.67 -2.21
C LEU A 242 -21.56 9.20 -2.60
N GLY A 243 -21.79 7.88 -2.66
CA GLY A 243 -23.11 7.28 -2.93
C GLY A 243 -23.68 7.54 -4.33
N LYS A 244 -22.95 8.24 -5.20
CA LYS A 244 -23.42 8.64 -6.55
C LYS A 244 -22.82 7.82 -7.69
N SER A 245 -21.76 7.04 -7.42
CA SER A 245 -21.21 6.09 -8.37
C SER A 245 -21.88 4.72 -8.25
N HIS A 246 -21.86 3.95 -9.33
CA HIS A 246 -22.33 2.57 -9.29
C HIS A 246 -21.42 1.69 -8.40
N ALA A 247 -22.02 0.71 -7.73
CA ALA A 247 -21.23 -0.29 -7.00
C ALA A 247 -20.18 -0.90 -7.93
N PRO A 248 -18.96 -1.17 -7.42
CA PRO A 248 -17.93 -1.83 -8.23
C PRO A 248 -18.49 -3.14 -8.81
N GLY A 249 -18.58 -3.20 -10.12
CA GLY A 249 -19.20 -4.32 -10.84
C GLY A 249 -18.28 -5.54 -10.94
N PRO A 250 -18.57 -6.48 -11.87
CA PRO A 250 -17.78 -7.71 -12.07
C PRO A 250 -16.30 -7.44 -12.35
N LEU A 251 -15.95 -6.24 -12.81
CA LEU A 251 -14.55 -5.82 -13.04
C LEU A 251 -13.70 -5.83 -11.75
N LEU A 252 -14.32 -5.63 -10.58
CA LEU A 252 -13.62 -5.80 -9.30
C LEU A 252 -13.08 -7.23 -9.14
N GLY A 253 -13.82 -8.24 -9.60
CA GLY A 253 -13.37 -9.63 -9.60
C GLY A 253 -12.11 -9.82 -10.45
N VAL A 254 -12.02 -9.18 -11.61
CA VAL A 254 -10.82 -9.19 -12.47
C VAL A 254 -9.63 -8.53 -11.73
N SER A 255 -9.87 -7.38 -11.11
CA SER A 255 -8.86 -6.67 -10.30
C SER A 255 -8.35 -7.55 -9.14
N VAL A 256 -9.26 -8.22 -8.42
CA VAL A 256 -8.89 -9.12 -7.31
C VAL A 256 -8.06 -10.30 -7.83
N ALA A 257 -8.48 -10.92 -8.93
CA ALA A 257 -7.72 -12.00 -9.55
C ALA A 257 -6.31 -11.55 -9.97
N ALA A 258 -6.19 -10.37 -10.57
CA ALA A 258 -4.90 -9.79 -10.94
C ALA A 258 -3.98 -9.60 -9.72
N VAL A 259 -4.50 -9.05 -8.61
CA VAL A 259 -3.73 -8.87 -7.36
C VAL A 259 -3.30 -10.20 -6.78
N VAL A 260 -4.18 -11.21 -6.76
CA VAL A 260 -3.84 -12.55 -6.26
C VAL A 260 -2.71 -13.18 -7.08
N VAL A 261 -2.78 -13.08 -8.41
CA VAL A 261 -1.73 -13.60 -9.30
C VAL A 261 -0.40 -12.86 -9.08
N LEU A 262 -0.44 -11.52 -9.01
CA LEU A 262 0.74 -10.69 -8.75
C LEU A 262 1.33 -10.97 -7.36
N LEU A 263 0.50 -11.13 -6.34
CA LEU A 263 0.94 -11.41 -4.98
C LEU A 263 1.60 -12.79 -4.86
N ILE A 264 0.97 -13.82 -5.42
CA ILE A 264 1.54 -15.18 -5.44
C ILE A 264 2.87 -15.19 -6.20
N GLY A 265 2.92 -14.54 -7.36
CA GLY A 265 4.15 -14.42 -8.15
C GLY A 265 5.23 -13.62 -7.41
N GLY A 266 4.87 -12.49 -6.79
CA GLY A 266 5.77 -11.65 -5.99
C GLY A 266 6.36 -12.40 -4.80
N LEU A 267 5.51 -13.11 -4.05
CA LEU A 267 5.95 -13.94 -2.93
C LEU A 267 6.90 -15.05 -3.36
N ARG A 268 6.60 -15.74 -4.47
CA ARG A 268 7.48 -16.78 -5.02
C ARG A 268 8.83 -16.22 -5.45
N TYR A 269 8.82 -15.09 -6.15
CA TYR A 269 10.05 -14.46 -6.60
C TYR A 269 10.89 -13.95 -5.43
N PHE A 270 10.25 -13.28 -4.47
CA PHE A 270 10.89 -12.80 -3.24
C PHE A 270 11.54 -13.95 -2.47
N ARG A 271 10.82 -15.03 -2.22
CA ARG A 271 11.33 -16.23 -1.53
C ARG A 271 12.48 -16.90 -2.26
N LYS A 272 12.41 -16.96 -3.59
CA LYS A 272 13.49 -17.54 -4.41
C LYS A 272 14.78 -16.74 -4.29
N THR A 273 14.68 -15.41 -4.16
CA THR A 273 15.83 -14.50 -4.09
C THR A 273 16.26 -14.16 -2.66
N GLU A 274 15.42 -14.47 -1.67
CA GLU A 274 15.66 -14.14 -0.26
C GLU A 274 17.02 -14.65 0.26
N SER A 275 17.46 -15.83 -0.17
CA SER A 275 18.75 -16.40 0.26
C SER A 275 19.94 -15.56 -0.18
N THR A 276 19.85 -14.82 -1.28
CA THR A 276 20.94 -14.01 -1.84
C THR A 276 20.97 -12.57 -1.32
N PHE A 277 19.92 -12.13 -0.58
CA PHE A 277 19.84 -10.73 -0.15
C PHE A 277 21.00 -10.32 0.76
N ALA A 278 21.45 -11.19 1.67
CA ALA A 278 22.55 -10.88 2.57
C ALA A 278 23.91 -10.74 1.87
N ASP A 279 24.06 -11.36 0.69
CA ASP A 279 25.31 -11.36 -0.07
C ASP A 279 25.41 -10.18 -1.06
N VAL A 280 24.26 -9.60 -1.45
CA VAL A 280 24.17 -8.62 -2.55
C VAL A 280 23.83 -7.21 -2.06
N VAL A 281 23.19 -7.08 -0.89
CA VAL A 281 22.75 -5.76 -0.34
C VAL A 281 23.92 -4.94 0.21
#